data_d33ce84b2166680cac9f6331642ed58d
#
_entry.id   d33ce84b2166680cac9f6331642ed58d
#
_cell.length_a   1.000
_cell.length_b   1.000
_cell.length_c   1.000
_cell.angle_alpha   90.00
_cell.angle_beta   90.00
_cell.angle_gamma   90.00
#
_symmetry.space_group_name_H-M   'P 1'
#
loop_
_entity.id
_entity.type
_entity.pdbx_description
1 polymer ?
#
loop_
_entity_poly.entity_id
_entity_poly.type
_entity_poly.pdbx_seq_one_letter_code
_entity_poly.pdbx_strand_id
1 'polypeptide(L)'
;MIVNDLLRRGVKLYPDRGVMRYQDKDMSYRELNLRVNRLAGSMLKMGIRQGDRIAILAANSNAYLEVCLACGKIGVVFIPLNARLKGDELKYIIKHGKAKALFTIPPFVELVASMKGELPIVEHFICIGQPAEGYGDYEALLSESTEMEPDVQVTESDVFCQMYTSGTTGLPKGAMLTHRNLLSVATACCLEHDIKAGDKYLMVM
;
A
#
# COMPACT_ATOMS: atom_id res chain seq x y z
N MET A 1 -8.23 -8.94 15.19
CA MET A 1 -7.04 -9.24 14.37
C MET A 1 -7.04 -8.33 13.14
N ILE A 2 -5.89 -7.74 12.79
CA ILE A 2 -5.72 -6.90 11.60
C ILE A 2 -4.82 -7.60 10.57
N VAL A 3 -4.80 -7.14 9.31
CA VAL A 3 -4.00 -7.74 8.22
C VAL A 3 -2.51 -7.85 8.61
N ASN A 4 -1.98 -6.84 9.29
CA ASN A 4 -0.58 -6.82 9.71
C ASN A 4 -0.21 -7.84 10.80
N ASP A 5 -1.20 -8.42 11.49
CA ASP A 5 -0.92 -9.50 12.45
C ASP A 5 -0.40 -10.75 11.75
N LEU A 6 -0.71 -10.93 10.45
CA LEU A 6 -0.15 -11.99 9.64
C LEU A 6 1.36 -11.80 9.45
N LEU A 7 1.80 -10.56 9.16
CA LEU A 7 3.23 -10.23 9.07
C LEU A 7 3.93 -10.36 10.41
N ARG A 8 3.34 -9.82 11.49
CA ARG A 8 3.88 -9.94 12.86
C ARG A 8 4.05 -11.40 13.27
N ARG A 9 3.05 -12.24 12.96
CA ARG A 9 3.11 -13.69 13.21
C ARG A 9 4.22 -14.35 12.39
N GLY A 10 4.37 -13.98 11.11
CA GLY A 10 5.45 -14.48 10.26
C GLY A 10 6.83 -14.15 10.84
N VAL A 11 7.05 -12.90 11.27
CA VAL A 11 8.29 -12.46 11.93
C VAL A 11 8.55 -13.27 13.23
N LYS A 12 7.51 -13.49 14.03
CA LYS A 12 7.65 -14.23 15.29
C LYS A 12 8.02 -15.69 15.09
N LEU A 13 7.43 -16.34 14.09
CA LEU A 13 7.57 -17.79 13.89
C LEU A 13 8.68 -18.17 12.92
N TYR A 14 8.91 -17.33 11.90
CA TYR A 14 9.76 -17.64 10.75
C TYR A 14 10.52 -16.41 10.25
N PRO A 15 11.29 -15.69 11.11
CA PRO A 15 11.85 -14.38 10.78
C PRO A 15 12.70 -14.37 9.50
N ASP A 16 13.52 -15.40 9.32
CA ASP A 16 14.50 -15.48 8.23
C ASP A 16 13.98 -16.28 7.02
N ARG A 17 12.71 -16.75 7.07
CA ARG A 17 12.09 -17.43 5.94
C ARG A 17 11.68 -16.40 4.88
N GLY A 18 11.92 -16.72 3.60
CA GLY A 18 11.45 -15.91 2.47
C GLY A 18 9.92 -15.80 2.47
N VAL A 19 9.42 -14.56 2.44
CA VAL A 19 8.00 -14.22 2.35
C VAL A 19 7.59 -13.85 0.94
N MET A 20 8.50 -13.28 0.17
CA MET A 20 8.26 -12.90 -1.21
C MET A 20 9.55 -12.94 -2.03
N ARG A 21 9.38 -13.11 -3.34
CA ARG A 21 10.43 -12.87 -4.33
C ARG A 21 9.91 -11.86 -5.36
N TYR A 22 10.72 -10.85 -5.61
CA TYR A 22 10.47 -9.89 -6.68
C TYR A 22 11.73 -9.74 -7.53
N GLN A 23 11.62 -9.97 -8.85
CA GLN A 23 12.77 -10.15 -9.72
C GLN A 23 13.72 -11.23 -9.14
N ASP A 24 15.01 -10.94 -8.99
CA ASP A 24 16.01 -11.88 -8.49
C ASP A 24 16.30 -11.73 -6.98
N LYS A 25 15.45 -10.99 -6.26
CA LYS A 25 15.63 -10.74 -4.82
C LYS A 25 14.57 -11.46 -3.99
N ASP A 26 15.02 -12.30 -3.10
CA ASP A 26 14.21 -12.84 -2.01
C ASP A 26 14.17 -11.83 -0.85
N MET A 27 13.05 -11.74 -0.19
CA MET A 27 12.86 -10.94 1.02
C MET A 27 12.30 -11.82 2.13
N SER A 28 12.90 -11.76 3.32
CA SER A 28 12.43 -12.48 4.51
C SER A 28 11.29 -11.73 5.20
N TYR A 29 10.57 -12.43 6.11
CA TYR A 29 9.56 -11.78 6.97
C TYR A 29 10.15 -10.65 7.80
N ARG A 30 11.35 -10.83 8.34
CA ARG A 30 12.07 -9.81 9.12
C ARG A 30 12.35 -8.57 8.27
N GLU A 31 12.97 -8.74 7.11
CA GLU A 31 13.31 -7.64 6.21
C GLU A 31 12.08 -6.86 5.77
N LEU A 32 11.02 -7.56 5.33
CA LEU A 32 9.76 -6.91 4.96
C LEU A 32 9.19 -6.09 6.14
N ASN A 33 9.16 -6.67 7.34
CA ASN A 33 8.62 -5.97 8.51
C ASN A 33 9.42 -4.72 8.88
N LEU A 34 10.74 -4.78 8.81
CA LEU A 34 11.60 -3.63 9.09
C LEU A 34 11.37 -2.50 8.08
N ARG A 35 11.28 -2.82 6.80
CA ARG A 35 10.99 -1.83 5.75
C ARG A 35 9.59 -1.23 5.93
N VAL A 36 8.60 -2.06 6.22
CA VAL A 36 7.22 -1.61 6.51
C VAL A 36 7.17 -0.69 7.74
N ASN A 37 7.91 -1.00 8.80
CA ASN A 37 7.99 -0.15 10.00
C ASN A 37 8.62 1.21 9.67
N ARG A 38 9.74 1.22 8.96
CA ARG A 38 10.39 2.46 8.52
C ARG A 38 9.46 3.33 7.69
N LEU A 39 8.80 2.73 6.70
CA LEU A 39 7.86 3.46 5.84
C LEU A 39 6.67 4.02 6.64
N ALA A 40 6.08 3.22 7.52
CA ALA A 40 4.99 3.66 8.39
C ALA A 40 5.41 4.81 9.32
N GLY A 41 6.62 4.73 9.90
CA GLY A 41 7.20 5.80 10.71
C GLY A 41 7.43 7.08 9.91
N SER A 42 7.90 6.99 8.67
CA SER A 42 8.06 8.14 7.77
C SER A 42 6.72 8.76 7.40
N MET A 43 5.70 7.96 7.10
CA MET A 43 4.34 8.47 6.86
C MET A 43 3.82 9.27 8.07
N LEU A 44 4.05 8.78 9.29
CA LEU A 44 3.66 9.51 10.50
C LEU A 44 4.43 10.84 10.65
N LYS A 45 5.74 10.88 10.31
CA LYS A 45 6.54 12.12 10.30
C LYS A 45 6.04 13.12 9.25
N MET A 46 5.56 12.65 8.11
CA MET A 46 4.92 13.45 7.06
C MET A 46 3.55 14.01 7.46
N GLY A 47 3.06 13.73 8.66
CA GLY A 47 1.75 14.20 9.12
C GLY A 47 0.57 13.36 8.65
N ILE A 48 0.81 12.17 8.09
CA ILE A 48 -0.23 11.20 7.74
C ILE A 48 -0.71 10.51 9.02
N ARG A 49 -2.02 10.38 9.18
CA ARG A 49 -2.66 9.87 10.40
C ARG A 49 -3.70 8.80 10.08
N GLN A 50 -4.11 8.05 11.09
CA GLN A 50 -5.21 7.08 10.99
C GLN A 50 -6.44 7.72 10.35
N GLY A 51 -7.04 7.02 9.38
CA GLY A 51 -8.17 7.50 8.60
C GLY A 51 -7.80 8.34 7.37
N ASP A 52 -6.55 8.86 7.27
CA ASP A 52 -6.06 9.45 6.03
C ASP A 52 -6.00 8.41 4.91
N ARG A 53 -5.86 8.85 3.68
CA ARG A 53 -5.83 7.98 2.51
C ARG A 53 -4.57 8.19 1.71
N ILE A 54 -4.02 7.08 1.22
CA ILE A 54 -2.85 7.07 0.34
C ILE A 54 -3.20 6.34 -0.94
N ALA A 55 -2.97 6.99 -2.07
CA ALA A 55 -3.09 6.38 -3.38
C ALA A 55 -1.74 5.85 -3.89
N ILE A 56 -1.78 4.77 -4.65
CA ILE A 56 -0.61 4.23 -5.33
C ILE A 56 -0.92 3.95 -6.81
N LEU A 57 -0.06 4.49 -7.68
CA LEU A 57 -0.07 4.25 -9.12
C LEU A 57 1.24 3.57 -9.51
N ALA A 58 1.27 2.26 -9.44
CA ALA A 58 2.46 1.45 -9.66
C ALA A 58 2.11 0.04 -10.12
N ALA A 59 3.06 -0.63 -10.76
CA ALA A 59 3.01 -2.07 -10.98
C ALA A 59 3.30 -2.83 -9.69
N ASN A 60 2.92 -4.12 -9.64
CA ASN A 60 3.21 -5.00 -8.52
C ASN A 60 4.72 -5.10 -8.28
N SER A 61 5.12 -4.86 -7.04
CA SER A 61 6.51 -4.92 -6.59
C SER A 61 6.57 -5.12 -5.07
N ASN A 62 7.77 -5.32 -4.53
CA ASN A 62 7.97 -5.30 -3.09
C ASN A 62 7.51 -3.97 -2.48
N ALA A 63 7.87 -2.84 -3.07
CA ALA A 63 7.49 -1.52 -2.58
C ALA A 63 5.96 -1.30 -2.59
N TYR A 64 5.24 -1.86 -3.57
CA TYR A 64 3.78 -1.84 -3.57
C TYR A 64 3.20 -2.53 -2.32
N LEU A 65 3.71 -3.72 -1.99
CA LEU A 65 3.31 -4.45 -0.79
C LEU A 65 3.73 -3.72 0.49
N GLU A 66 4.92 -3.13 0.50
CA GLU A 66 5.42 -2.34 1.64
C GLU A 66 4.51 -1.13 1.93
N VAL A 67 4.08 -0.37 0.89
CA VAL A 67 3.12 0.75 1.05
C VAL A 67 1.78 0.26 1.58
N CYS A 68 1.24 -0.82 1.00
CA CYS A 68 -0.01 -1.42 1.43
C CYS A 68 0.02 -1.82 2.92
N LEU A 69 1.07 -2.52 3.34
CA LEU A 69 1.24 -2.96 4.73
C LEU A 69 1.54 -1.80 5.68
N ALA A 70 2.32 -0.80 5.26
CA ALA A 70 2.59 0.39 6.07
C ALA A 70 1.29 1.16 6.35
N CYS A 71 0.42 1.34 5.34
CA CYS A 71 -0.92 1.90 5.55
C CYS A 71 -1.69 1.11 6.61
N GLY A 72 -1.72 -0.21 6.49
CA GLY A 72 -2.42 -1.07 7.44
C GLY A 72 -1.88 -0.99 8.87
N LYS A 73 -0.58 -0.76 9.08
CA LYS A 73 0.02 -0.62 10.42
C LYS A 73 -0.43 0.63 11.17
N ILE A 74 -0.73 1.71 10.44
CA ILE A 74 -1.07 3.00 11.03
C ILE A 74 -2.53 3.40 10.78
N GLY A 75 -3.37 2.45 10.31
CA GLY A 75 -4.80 2.69 10.09
C GLY A 75 -5.10 3.67 8.96
N VAL A 76 -4.21 3.79 8.00
CA VAL A 76 -4.36 4.60 6.79
C VAL A 76 -5.05 3.77 5.72
N VAL A 77 -5.97 4.37 4.98
CA VAL A 77 -6.71 3.69 3.91
C VAL A 77 -5.88 3.66 2.64
N PHE A 78 -5.58 2.48 2.15
CA PHE A 78 -4.85 2.25 0.92
C PHE A 78 -5.77 2.32 -0.31
N ILE A 79 -5.44 3.14 -1.32
CA ILE A 79 -6.19 3.27 -2.57
C ILE A 79 -5.32 2.77 -3.73
N PRO A 80 -5.53 1.52 -4.20
CA PRO A 80 -4.88 1.04 -5.40
C PRO A 80 -5.47 1.71 -6.64
N LEU A 81 -4.61 2.32 -7.46
CA LEU A 81 -4.99 2.91 -8.74
C LEU A 81 -4.70 1.93 -9.88
N ASN A 82 -5.66 1.76 -10.78
CA ASN A 82 -5.45 0.94 -11.96
C ASN A 82 -4.61 1.72 -12.98
N ALA A 83 -3.43 1.20 -13.31
CA ALA A 83 -2.49 1.79 -14.26
C ALA A 83 -3.01 1.90 -15.71
N ARG A 84 -4.14 1.25 -16.03
CA ARG A 84 -4.79 1.33 -17.35
C ARG A 84 -5.76 2.51 -17.48
N LEU A 85 -6.07 3.21 -16.37
CA LEU A 85 -6.97 4.36 -16.38
C LEU A 85 -6.29 5.59 -16.97
N LYS A 86 -7.12 6.46 -17.57
CA LYS A 86 -6.67 7.76 -18.11
C LYS A 86 -6.55 8.81 -17.01
N GLY A 87 -5.87 9.91 -17.30
CA GLY A 87 -5.61 10.98 -16.33
C GLY A 87 -6.86 11.51 -15.64
N ASP A 88 -7.97 11.72 -16.38
CA ASP A 88 -9.22 12.24 -15.80
C ASP A 88 -9.88 11.25 -14.84
N GLU A 89 -9.82 9.95 -15.14
CA GLU A 89 -10.31 8.90 -14.26
C GLU A 89 -9.46 8.79 -12.99
N LEU A 90 -8.14 8.88 -13.13
CA LEU A 90 -7.21 8.90 -12.00
C LEU A 90 -7.44 10.13 -11.13
N LYS A 91 -7.57 11.32 -11.73
CA LYS A 91 -7.88 12.55 -11.00
C LYS A 91 -9.18 12.44 -10.21
N TYR A 92 -10.22 11.88 -10.84
CA TYR A 92 -11.49 11.65 -10.15
C TYR A 92 -11.30 10.75 -8.93
N ILE A 93 -10.64 9.60 -9.08
CA ILE A 93 -10.43 8.64 -7.98
C ILE A 93 -9.62 9.29 -6.84
N ILE A 94 -8.54 9.99 -7.15
CA ILE A 94 -7.68 10.64 -6.17
C ILE A 94 -8.44 11.73 -5.39
N LYS A 95 -9.21 12.57 -6.09
CA LYS A 95 -10.05 13.63 -5.48
C LYS A 95 -11.18 13.04 -4.64
N HIS A 96 -11.96 12.12 -5.21
CA HIS A 96 -13.09 11.47 -4.53
C HIS A 96 -12.63 10.64 -3.33
N GLY A 97 -11.51 9.92 -3.49
CA GLY A 97 -10.86 9.18 -2.41
C GLY A 97 -10.18 10.07 -1.37
N LYS A 98 -10.03 11.36 -1.64
CA LYS A 98 -9.33 12.33 -0.76
C LYS A 98 -7.93 11.85 -0.37
N ALA A 99 -7.16 11.38 -1.36
CA ALA A 99 -5.81 10.90 -1.11
C ALA A 99 -4.89 12.05 -0.69
N LYS A 100 -4.27 11.93 0.47
CA LYS A 100 -3.34 12.91 1.04
C LYS A 100 -1.92 12.72 0.51
N ALA A 101 -1.57 11.49 0.12
CA ALA A 101 -0.30 11.20 -0.54
C ALA A 101 -0.53 10.31 -1.76
N LEU A 102 0.33 10.46 -2.76
CA LEU A 102 0.36 9.65 -3.97
C LEU A 102 1.76 9.06 -4.19
N PHE A 103 1.82 7.73 -4.16
CA PHE A 103 3.01 6.98 -4.53
C PHE A 103 2.94 6.59 -6.00
N THR A 104 4.04 6.76 -6.73
CA THR A 104 4.13 6.42 -8.15
C THR A 104 5.49 5.82 -8.50
N ILE A 105 5.64 5.34 -9.73
CA ILE A 105 6.89 4.81 -10.30
C ILE A 105 7.30 5.62 -11.53
N PRO A 106 8.58 5.58 -11.97
CA PRO A 106 9.07 6.39 -13.10
C PRO A 106 8.19 6.40 -14.35
N PRO A 107 7.61 5.28 -14.82
CA PRO A 107 6.75 5.28 -15.99
C PRO A 107 5.50 6.15 -15.90
N PHE A 108 5.05 6.51 -14.70
CA PHE A 108 3.86 7.35 -14.49
C PHE A 108 4.17 8.75 -13.97
N VAL A 109 5.43 9.12 -13.79
CA VAL A 109 5.82 10.44 -13.27
C VAL A 109 5.28 11.57 -14.14
N GLU A 110 5.43 11.49 -15.46
CA GLU A 110 4.93 12.51 -16.39
C GLU A 110 3.40 12.62 -16.35
N LEU A 111 2.71 11.48 -16.31
CA LEU A 111 1.24 11.47 -16.19
C LEU A 111 0.79 12.12 -14.87
N VAL A 112 1.44 11.78 -13.76
CA VAL A 112 1.14 12.39 -12.46
C VAL A 112 1.47 13.87 -12.46
N ALA A 113 2.62 14.28 -13.04
CA ALA A 113 3.04 15.67 -13.13
C ALA A 113 2.01 16.53 -13.89
N SER A 114 1.45 16.00 -14.99
CA SER A 114 0.43 16.71 -15.79
C SER A 114 -0.86 17.02 -15.03
N MET A 115 -1.16 16.27 -13.98
CA MET A 115 -2.39 16.47 -13.18
C MET A 115 -2.15 17.03 -11.77
N LYS A 116 -0.88 17.22 -11.35
CA LYS A 116 -0.51 17.72 -10.01
C LYS A 116 -1.23 19.01 -9.62
N GLY A 117 -1.28 19.99 -10.54
CA GLY A 117 -1.91 21.28 -10.29
C GLY A 117 -3.42 21.20 -10.04
N GLU A 118 -4.05 20.11 -10.45
CA GLU A 118 -5.47 19.86 -10.21
C GLU A 118 -5.73 18.99 -8.96
N LEU A 119 -4.70 18.60 -8.23
CA LEU A 119 -4.78 17.71 -7.05
C LEU A 119 -4.34 18.43 -5.76
N PRO A 120 -4.92 19.56 -5.37
CA PRO A 120 -4.47 20.34 -4.22
C PRO A 120 -4.61 19.61 -2.87
N ILE A 121 -5.38 18.53 -2.84
CA ILE A 121 -5.55 17.69 -1.65
C ILE A 121 -4.36 16.76 -1.41
N VAL A 122 -3.55 16.49 -2.44
CA VAL A 122 -2.37 15.63 -2.34
C VAL A 122 -1.20 16.49 -1.84
N GLU A 123 -0.84 16.31 -0.59
CA GLU A 123 0.24 17.03 0.07
C GLU A 123 1.63 16.45 -0.28
N HIS A 124 1.68 15.14 -0.56
CA HIS A 124 2.93 14.41 -0.77
C HIS A 124 2.88 13.56 -2.04
N PHE A 125 3.86 13.78 -2.92
CA PHE A 125 4.08 12.96 -4.11
C PHE A 125 5.40 12.22 -3.94
N ILE A 126 5.39 10.88 -3.97
CA ILE A 126 6.56 10.04 -3.72
C ILE A 126 6.83 9.17 -4.96
N CYS A 127 8.09 9.13 -5.41
CA CYS A 127 8.52 8.24 -6.48
C CYS A 127 9.21 7.01 -5.91
N ILE A 128 8.74 5.82 -6.30
CA ILE A 128 9.34 4.53 -5.96
C ILE A 128 10.33 4.18 -7.06
N GLY A 129 11.56 3.89 -6.68
CA GLY A 129 12.64 3.54 -7.61
C GLY A 129 13.58 4.72 -7.87
N GLN A 130 13.70 5.16 -9.12
CA GLN A 130 14.61 6.28 -9.42
C GLN A 130 14.04 7.61 -8.94
N PRO A 131 14.86 8.51 -8.36
CA PRO A 131 14.44 9.84 -7.97
C PRO A 131 13.83 10.62 -9.15
N ALA A 132 12.79 11.40 -8.87
CA ALA A 132 12.14 12.26 -9.86
C ALA A 132 12.00 13.67 -9.29
N GLU A 133 12.21 14.69 -10.15
CA GLU A 133 12.13 16.09 -9.73
C GLU A 133 10.73 16.45 -9.21
N GLY A 134 10.67 17.09 -8.06
CA GLY A 134 9.41 17.47 -7.41
C GLY A 134 8.68 16.30 -6.73
N TYR A 135 9.34 15.16 -6.51
CA TYR A 135 8.85 14.01 -5.76
C TYR A 135 9.76 13.70 -4.59
N GLY A 136 9.19 13.22 -3.49
CA GLY A 136 9.97 12.59 -2.44
C GLY A 136 10.55 11.26 -2.91
N ASP A 137 11.75 10.95 -2.45
CA ASP A 137 12.43 9.68 -2.74
C ASP A 137 11.96 8.59 -1.77
N TYR A 138 11.52 7.46 -2.31
CA TYR A 138 10.99 6.34 -1.54
C TYR A 138 12.03 5.72 -0.59
N GLU A 139 13.25 5.46 -1.07
CA GLU A 139 14.28 4.83 -0.26
C GLU A 139 14.86 5.79 0.79
N ALA A 140 14.89 7.10 0.49
CA ALA A 140 15.24 8.11 1.47
C ALA A 140 14.24 8.12 2.64
N LEU A 141 12.92 8.05 2.36
CA LEU A 141 11.90 7.94 3.41
C LEU A 141 12.14 6.74 4.33
N LEU A 142 12.55 5.59 3.77
CA LEU A 142 12.84 4.41 4.58
C LEU A 142 14.09 4.62 5.43
N SER A 143 15.14 5.25 4.87
CA SER A 143 16.43 5.44 5.56
C SER A 143 16.35 6.45 6.72
N GLU A 144 15.45 7.43 6.63
CA GLU A 144 15.26 8.50 7.64
C GLU A 144 14.37 8.09 8.82
N SER A 145 13.88 6.87 8.85
CA SER A 145 12.98 6.38 9.88
C SER A 145 13.52 5.19 10.67
N THR A 146 12.92 4.94 11.81
CA THR A 146 13.31 3.85 12.70
C THR A 146 12.63 2.52 12.32
N GLU A 147 13.22 1.42 12.74
CA GLU A 147 12.68 0.07 12.56
C GLU A 147 11.60 -0.28 13.60
N MET A 148 11.33 0.62 14.53
CA MET A 148 10.36 0.40 15.60
C MET A 148 8.95 0.23 15.04
N GLU A 149 8.23 -0.71 15.61
CA GLU A 149 6.80 -0.89 15.33
C GLU A 149 6.04 0.40 15.70
N PRO A 150 5.23 0.96 14.79
CA PRO A 150 4.42 2.14 15.11
C PRO A 150 3.42 1.85 16.24
N ASP A 151 3.33 2.76 17.21
CA ASP A 151 2.35 2.69 18.29
C ASP A 151 1.04 3.37 17.85
N VAL A 152 0.28 2.69 17.00
CA VAL A 152 -1.06 3.15 16.54
C VAL A 152 -2.06 2.04 16.77
N GLN A 153 -3.16 2.37 17.44
CA GLN A 153 -4.23 1.43 17.73
C GLN A 153 -5.15 1.27 16.52
N VAL A 154 -4.99 0.18 15.80
CA VAL A 154 -5.79 -0.17 14.63
C VAL A 154 -6.67 -1.37 14.97
N THR A 155 -7.95 -1.31 14.58
CA THR A 155 -8.93 -2.35 14.83
C THR A 155 -9.31 -3.09 13.55
N GLU A 156 -9.91 -4.25 13.66
CA GLU A 156 -10.37 -5.02 12.50
C GLU A 156 -11.54 -4.37 11.75
N SER A 157 -12.25 -3.43 12.37
CA SER A 157 -13.33 -2.65 11.76
C SER A 157 -12.83 -1.41 11.01
N ASP A 158 -11.57 -1.02 11.19
CA ASP A 158 -10.99 0.09 10.43
C ASP A 158 -10.89 -0.28 8.95
N VAL A 159 -11.10 0.73 8.10
CA VAL A 159 -10.99 0.55 6.64
C VAL A 159 -9.53 0.38 6.28
N PHE A 160 -9.21 -0.76 5.67
CA PHE A 160 -7.85 -1.05 5.18
C PHE A 160 -7.62 -0.52 3.78
N CYS A 161 -8.58 -0.73 2.88
CA CYS A 161 -8.44 -0.23 1.51
C CYS A 161 -9.77 0.25 0.93
N GLN A 162 -9.65 1.16 -0.06
CA GLN A 162 -10.76 1.65 -0.86
C GLN A 162 -10.50 1.31 -2.33
N MET A 163 -11.22 0.31 -2.83
CA MET A 163 -11.08 -0.18 -4.20
C MET A 163 -12.13 0.43 -5.11
N TYR A 164 -11.69 1.00 -6.23
CA TYR A 164 -12.59 1.60 -7.20
C TYR A 164 -12.99 0.59 -8.28
N THR A 165 -14.30 0.47 -8.49
CA THR A 165 -14.87 -0.36 -9.54
C THR A 165 -15.47 0.52 -10.63
N SER A 166 -15.37 0.07 -11.89
CA SER A 166 -16.10 0.69 -13.00
C SER A 166 -17.60 0.49 -12.75
N GLY A 167 -18.27 1.55 -12.31
CA GLY A 167 -19.72 1.51 -12.14
C GLY A 167 -20.42 1.33 -13.50
N THR A 168 -21.41 0.44 -13.58
CA THR A 168 -22.25 0.25 -14.76
C THR A 168 -23.10 1.49 -15.10
N THR A 169 -23.14 2.48 -14.23
CA THR A 169 -24.04 3.65 -14.29
C THR A 169 -23.34 5.00 -14.25
N GLY A 170 -22.02 5.08 -14.52
CA GLY A 170 -21.31 6.38 -14.54
C GLY A 170 -19.94 6.34 -13.84
N LEU A 171 -19.70 7.28 -12.92
CA LEU A 171 -18.40 7.45 -12.27
C LEU A 171 -18.01 6.25 -11.38
N PRO A 172 -16.70 5.92 -11.28
CA PRO A 172 -16.21 4.84 -10.43
C PRO A 172 -16.66 4.99 -8.98
N LYS A 173 -17.04 3.88 -8.35
CA LYS A 173 -17.45 3.81 -6.95
C LYS A 173 -16.34 3.21 -6.11
N GLY A 174 -16.01 3.85 -4.97
CA GLY A 174 -14.99 3.38 -4.04
C GLY A 174 -15.59 2.45 -2.98
N ALA A 175 -15.41 1.15 -3.15
CA ALA A 175 -15.78 0.16 -2.14
C ALA A 175 -14.77 0.17 -0.99
N MET A 176 -15.24 0.40 0.23
CA MET A 176 -14.41 0.39 1.44
C MET A 176 -14.36 -1.02 2.03
N LEU A 177 -13.16 -1.57 2.15
CA LEU A 177 -12.90 -2.89 2.72
C LEU A 177 -12.15 -2.75 4.03
N THR A 178 -12.69 -3.32 5.10
CA THR A 178 -12.06 -3.33 6.42
C THR A 178 -10.99 -4.41 6.51
N HIS A 179 -10.13 -4.35 7.53
CA HIS A 179 -9.21 -5.44 7.85
C HIS A 179 -9.95 -6.78 8.00
N ARG A 180 -11.14 -6.78 8.64
CA ARG A 180 -11.98 -7.97 8.82
C ARG A 180 -12.40 -8.57 7.47
N ASN A 181 -12.84 -7.74 6.51
CA ASN A 181 -13.25 -8.23 5.20
C ASN A 181 -12.10 -8.97 4.50
N LEU A 182 -10.90 -8.39 4.49
CA LEU A 182 -9.74 -9.01 3.84
C LEU A 182 -9.32 -10.32 4.53
N LEU A 183 -9.31 -10.33 5.85
CA LEU A 183 -8.96 -11.54 6.61
C LEU A 183 -10.00 -12.65 6.39
N SER A 184 -11.28 -12.31 6.30
CA SER A 184 -12.34 -13.29 6.00
C SER A 184 -12.13 -13.92 4.62
N VAL A 185 -11.84 -13.10 3.60
CA VAL A 185 -11.53 -13.60 2.25
C VAL A 185 -10.26 -14.45 2.26
N ALA A 186 -9.18 -14.00 2.91
CA ALA A 186 -7.94 -14.75 2.99
C ALA A 186 -8.15 -16.12 3.67
N THR A 187 -8.94 -16.15 4.75
CA THR A 187 -9.28 -17.40 5.45
C THR A 187 -10.09 -18.34 4.56
N ALA A 188 -11.11 -17.82 3.86
CA ALA A 188 -11.91 -18.62 2.93
C ALA A 188 -11.03 -19.18 1.80
N CYS A 189 -10.15 -18.37 1.20
CA CYS A 189 -9.21 -18.84 0.18
C CYS A 189 -8.28 -19.95 0.71
N CYS A 190 -7.75 -19.80 1.94
CA CYS A 190 -6.91 -20.83 2.54
C CYS A 190 -7.64 -22.17 2.71
N LEU A 191 -8.92 -22.14 3.08
CA LEU A 191 -9.73 -23.33 3.27
C LEU A 191 -10.12 -23.98 1.93
N GLU A 192 -10.59 -23.17 0.98
CA GLU A 192 -11.06 -23.67 -0.32
C GLU A 192 -9.93 -24.22 -1.20
N HIS A 193 -8.74 -23.64 -1.12
CA HIS A 193 -7.59 -24.04 -1.94
C HIS A 193 -6.59 -24.93 -1.20
N ASP A 194 -6.91 -25.40 0.00
CA ASP A 194 -6.03 -26.23 0.85
C ASP A 194 -4.59 -25.66 0.97
N ILE A 195 -4.49 -24.32 1.14
CA ILE A 195 -3.21 -23.61 1.21
C ILE A 195 -2.46 -24.01 2.46
N LYS A 196 -1.23 -24.50 2.28
CA LYS A 196 -0.36 -24.99 3.35
C LYS A 196 0.83 -24.07 3.61
N ALA A 197 1.37 -24.16 4.81
CA ALA A 197 2.60 -23.45 5.15
C ALA A 197 3.76 -23.92 4.25
N GLY A 198 4.26 -23.02 3.40
CA GLY A 198 5.33 -23.29 2.45
C GLY A 198 4.92 -23.24 0.99
N ASP A 199 3.62 -23.20 0.71
CA ASP A 199 3.13 -23.00 -0.64
C ASP A 199 3.59 -21.65 -1.20
N LYS A 200 3.82 -21.61 -2.52
CA LYS A 200 4.24 -20.41 -3.24
C LYS A 200 3.15 -20.02 -4.20
N TYR A 201 2.79 -18.75 -4.16
CA TYR A 201 1.80 -18.16 -5.04
C TYR A 201 2.46 -17.17 -6.00
N LEU A 202 2.13 -17.26 -7.28
CA LEU A 202 2.51 -16.28 -8.28
C LEU A 202 1.42 -15.20 -8.33
N MET A 203 1.77 -13.95 -7.98
CA MET A 203 0.89 -12.81 -8.17
C MET A 203 1.06 -12.25 -9.58
N VAL A 204 0.07 -12.49 -10.43
CA VAL A 204 0.00 -11.97 -11.80
C VAL A 204 -1.24 -11.09 -11.90
N MET A 205 -1.06 -9.81 -12.18
CA MET A 205 -2.15 -8.88 -12.48
C MET A 205 -1.80 -7.99 -13.66
#